data_3626d1a297c476c5d9acbd02ca6ace0a
#
_entry.id   3626d1a297c476c5d9acbd02ca6ace0a
#
_cell.length_a   1.000
_cell.length_b   1.000
_cell.length_c   1.000
_cell.angle_alpha   90.00
_cell.angle_beta   90.00
_cell.angle_gamma   90.00
#
_symmetry.space_group_name_H-M   'P 1'
#
loop_
_entity.id
_entity.type
_entity.pdbx_description
1 polymer ?
#
loop_
_entity_poly.entity_id
_entity_poly.type
_entity_poly.pdbx_seq_one_letter_code
_entity_poly.pdbx_strand_id
1 'polypeptide(L)'
;MSGKNLFDINSLKKYEVDNNDLKTSVDNDKIVLEGKGVTTTEVIFFCLNKTDDLLKLNPGKYTLSFKSNMPMGTAHKSKTVEAFAIIKKADGSSDYSSTGNKGWTTFDIAEGDMMYFRFDINNGTMTAEFYDIQLEYGSSVTAYEPYTGGQPSPSPDYPQSIELADQPITVTIKGGTESQSIILTPPRPFTKWDKLEKVNGVWCWVYQHKVLSGTEMAKNSSGLHTSGALMVNVSGLGIAENQDNSVCNKLICPTKSVASLAYGEFRILYGYIYLKIDGVTTIEEGRQWLESNDIIIIAQASAPEYIPLAASEQAQLNALIMYAGTTEITNNGGCTMDLTYTADTKTYIDNKLAAISAAMIGGT
;
A
#
# COMPACT_ATOMS: atom_id res chain seq x y z
N MET A 1 -1.39 -7.60 1.10
CA MET A 1 -1.79 -6.56 0.13
C MET A 1 -1.87 -5.25 0.88
N SER A 2 -1.40 -4.20 0.30
CA SER A 2 -1.38 -2.86 0.89
C SER A 2 -1.84 -1.87 -0.17
N GLY A 3 -2.12 -0.65 0.24
CA GLY A 3 -2.79 0.34 -0.57
C GLY A 3 -4.30 0.32 -0.29
N LYS A 4 -5.01 1.35 -0.76
CA LYS A 4 -6.45 1.48 -0.54
C LYS A 4 -7.23 0.48 -1.38
N ASN A 5 -7.00 0.48 -2.69
CA ASN A 5 -7.61 -0.49 -3.58
C ASN A 5 -6.79 -1.79 -3.59
N LEU A 6 -7.42 -2.86 -3.17
CA LEU A 6 -6.84 -4.20 -3.12
C LEU A 6 -7.23 -5.05 -4.34
N PHE A 7 -8.02 -4.50 -5.27
CA PHE A 7 -8.47 -5.18 -6.47
C PHE A 7 -7.45 -5.00 -7.61
N ASP A 8 -6.58 -5.99 -7.77
CA ASP A 8 -5.63 -6.04 -8.89
C ASP A 8 -6.23 -6.82 -10.05
N ILE A 9 -6.89 -6.12 -10.95
CA ILE A 9 -7.56 -6.72 -12.10
C ILE A 9 -6.60 -7.50 -13.03
N ASN A 10 -5.32 -7.13 -13.04
CA ASN A 10 -4.34 -7.74 -13.94
C ASN A 10 -3.76 -9.06 -13.39
N SER A 11 -3.75 -9.24 -12.07
CA SER A 11 -3.26 -10.46 -11.42
C SER A 11 -4.34 -11.52 -11.27
N LEU A 12 -5.63 -11.16 -11.38
CA LEU A 12 -6.73 -12.07 -11.17
C LEU A 12 -6.92 -13.01 -12.37
N LYS A 13 -7.01 -14.29 -12.09
CA LYS A 13 -7.31 -15.31 -13.12
C LYS A 13 -8.77 -15.25 -13.53
N LYS A 14 -9.01 -15.36 -14.83
CA LYS A 14 -10.32 -15.30 -15.45
C LYS A 14 -10.89 -16.71 -15.57
N TYR A 15 -12.12 -16.90 -15.12
CA TYR A 15 -12.88 -18.12 -15.28
C TYR A 15 -14.18 -17.79 -16.01
N GLU A 16 -14.23 -18.13 -17.28
CA GLU A 16 -15.45 -18.02 -18.06
C GLU A 16 -16.38 -19.15 -17.67
N VAL A 17 -17.64 -18.86 -17.49
CA VAL A 17 -18.65 -19.89 -17.37
C VAL A 17 -19.03 -20.32 -18.77
N ASP A 18 -19.17 -21.63 -18.99
CA ASP A 18 -19.53 -22.27 -20.27
C ASP A 18 -20.86 -21.74 -20.83
N ASN A 19 -20.86 -20.51 -21.28
CA ASN A 19 -21.95 -19.94 -22.04
C ASN A 19 -21.37 -19.34 -23.31
N ASN A 20 -21.59 -20.04 -24.43
CA ASN A 20 -21.06 -19.68 -25.76
C ASN A 20 -21.47 -18.27 -26.23
N ASP A 21 -22.36 -17.59 -25.51
CA ASP A 21 -22.89 -16.28 -25.84
C ASP A 21 -22.26 -15.14 -25.03
N LEU A 22 -21.31 -15.42 -24.11
CA LEU A 22 -20.61 -14.39 -23.33
C LEU A 22 -19.20 -14.14 -23.85
N LYS A 23 -18.96 -12.95 -24.35
CA LYS A 23 -17.60 -12.46 -24.61
C LYS A 23 -17.12 -11.61 -23.45
N THR A 24 -15.93 -11.89 -22.98
CA THR A 24 -15.31 -11.15 -21.89
C THR A 24 -14.00 -10.52 -22.34
N SER A 25 -13.80 -9.27 -21.99
CA SER A 25 -12.50 -8.63 -22.11
C SER A 25 -12.16 -7.87 -20.81
N VAL A 26 -10.89 -7.88 -20.48
CA VAL A 26 -10.35 -7.06 -19.40
C VAL A 26 -9.32 -6.16 -20.04
N ASP A 27 -9.55 -4.87 -19.96
CA ASP A 27 -8.69 -3.86 -20.57
C ASP A 27 -8.42 -2.76 -19.54
N ASN A 28 -7.14 -2.53 -19.30
CA ASN A 28 -6.60 -1.54 -18.35
C ASN A 28 -7.28 -1.54 -17.00
N ASP A 29 -8.26 -1.02 -16.60
CA ASP A 29 -8.90 -1.01 -15.28
C ASP A 29 -10.39 -1.34 -15.35
N LYS A 30 -10.84 -1.96 -16.43
CA LYS A 30 -12.24 -2.31 -16.61
C LYS A 30 -12.46 -3.75 -17.10
N ILE A 31 -13.62 -4.28 -16.74
CA ILE A 31 -14.15 -5.56 -17.26
C ILE A 31 -15.29 -5.21 -18.22
N VAL A 32 -15.23 -5.76 -19.43
CA VAL A 32 -16.31 -5.64 -20.42
C VAL A 32 -16.94 -7.02 -20.62
N LEU A 33 -18.23 -7.10 -20.39
CA LEU A 33 -19.04 -8.29 -20.65
C LEU A 33 -20.02 -8.01 -21.79
N GLU A 34 -19.86 -8.72 -22.92
CA GLU A 34 -20.79 -8.65 -24.04
C GLU A 34 -21.54 -9.98 -24.11
N GLY A 35 -22.82 -9.97 -23.88
CA GLY A 35 -23.60 -11.18 -23.83
C GLY A 35 -25.01 -11.02 -24.35
N LYS A 36 -25.57 -12.17 -24.81
CA LYS A 36 -26.97 -12.30 -25.21
C LYS A 36 -27.70 -13.09 -24.14
N GLY A 37 -28.29 -12.40 -23.18
CA GLY A 37 -29.14 -13.01 -22.18
C GLY A 37 -30.39 -13.60 -22.83
N VAL A 38 -30.59 -14.90 -22.68
CA VAL A 38 -31.55 -15.66 -23.48
C VAL A 38 -32.94 -15.74 -22.89
N THR A 39 -33.23 -15.41 -21.66
CA THR A 39 -34.60 -15.38 -21.11
C THR A 39 -34.69 -14.66 -19.78
N THR A 40 -35.92 -14.46 -19.27
CA THR A 40 -36.25 -13.75 -18.03
C THR A 40 -35.71 -14.37 -16.73
N THR A 41 -34.88 -15.42 -16.80
CA THR A 41 -34.38 -16.15 -15.64
C THR A 41 -32.89 -16.48 -15.68
N GLU A 42 -32.17 -16.17 -16.78
CA GLU A 42 -30.75 -16.48 -16.87
C GLU A 42 -29.88 -15.29 -16.56
N VAL A 43 -28.96 -15.49 -15.63
CA VAL A 43 -27.87 -14.58 -15.29
C VAL A 43 -26.62 -15.11 -15.98
N ILE A 44 -26.01 -14.27 -16.81
CA ILE A 44 -24.67 -14.55 -17.37
C ILE A 44 -23.66 -13.92 -16.45
N PHE A 45 -22.67 -14.68 -16.05
CA PHE A 45 -21.67 -14.21 -15.09
C PHE A 45 -20.24 -14.56 -15.48
N PHE A 46 -19.35 -13.72 -15.04
CA PHE A 46 -17.91 -13.84 -15.18
C PHE A 46 -17.27 -13.89 -13.79
N CYS A 47 -16.40 -14.86 -13.56
CA CYS A 47 -15.71 -15.01 -12.28
C CYS A 47 -14.23 -14.70 -12.38
N LEU A 48 -13.71 -14.08 -11.35
CA LEU A 48 -12.28 -13.86 -11.14
C LEU A 48 -11.81 -14.64 -9.92
N ASN A 49 -10.71 -15.37 -10.04
CA ASN A 49 -10.12 -16.20 -8.99
C ASN A 49 -11.04 -17.28 -8.40
N LYS A 50 -11.77 -17.97 -9.25
CA LYS A 50 -12.60 -19.11 -8.85
C LYS A 50 -11.77 -20.41 -8.79
N THR A 51 -12.19 -21.39 -8.01
CA THR A 51 -11.60 -22.72 -7.83
C THR A 51 -10.27 -22.74 -7.09
N ASP A 52 -9.14 -23.04 -7.72
CA ASP A 52 -7.85 -23.27 -7.07
C ASP A 52 -7.05 -22.00 -6.79
N ASP A 53 -7.51 -20.86 -7.31
CA ASP A 53 -6.83 -19.56 -7.23
C ASP A 53 -7.54 -18.55 -6.32
N LEU A 54 -8.29 -19.05 -5.33
CA LEU A 54 -9.05 -18.22 -4.40
C LEU A 54 -8.14 -17.19 -3.71
N LEU A 55 -8.63 -15.96 -3.63
CA LEU A 55 -7.92 -14.86 -3.00
C LEU A 55 -7.95 -15.00 -1.48
N LYS A 56 -6.78 -14.87 -0.84
CA LYS A 56 -6.66 -14.78 0.61
C LYS A 56 -6.52 -13.32 1.02
N LEU A 57 -7.41 -12.88 1.89
CA LEU A 57 -7.33 -11.59 2.56
C LEU A 57 -7.04 -11.78 4.04
N ASN A 58 -6.51 -10.76 4.69
CA ASN A 58 -6.42 -10.77 6.14
C ASN A 58 -7.82 -10.73 6.75
N PRO A 59 -8.05 -11.32 7.93
CA PRO A 59 -9.31 -11.19 8.63
C PRO A 59 -9.73 -9.74 8.82
N GLY A 60 -11.01 -9.44 8.60
CA GLY A 60 -11.53 -8.09 8.74
C GLY A 60 -12.75 -7.82 7.86
N LYS A 61 -13.24 -6.60 7.93
CA LYS A 61 -14.37 -6.12 7.14
C LYS A 61 -13.87 -5.46 5.87
N TYR A 62 -14.52 -5.77 4.74
CA TYR A 62 -14.17 -5.25 3.42
C TYR A 62 -15.38 -4.68 2.70
N THR A 63 -15.13 -3.77 1.79
CA THR A 63 -16.12 -3.18 0.89
C THR A 63 -15.68 -3.42 -0.56
N LEU A 64 -16.58 -4.02 -1.36
CA LEU A 64 -16.45 -4.08 -2.82
C LEU A 64 -17.35 -3.03 -3.44
N SER A 65 -16.83 -2.21 -4.32
CA SER A 65 -17.58 -1.21 -5.08
C SER A 65 -17.16 -1.16 -6.53
N PHE A 66 -18.04 -0.70 -7.42
CA PHE A 66 -17.73 -0.48 -8.83
C PHE A 66 -18.70 0.54 -9.44
N LYS A 67 -18.38 1.03 -10.63
CA LYS A 67 -19.29 1.77 -11.52
C LYS A 67 -19.56 0.97 -12.78
N SER A 68 -20.64 1.28 -13.47
CA SER A 68 -21.00 0.67 -14.76
C SER A 68 -21.68 1.67 -15.67
N ASN A 69 -21.61 1.40 -16.99
CA ASN A 69 -22.40 2.07 -18.00
C ASN A 69 -23.87 1.60 -18.00
N MET A 70 -24.18 0.52 -17.26
CA MET A 70 -25.50 -0.08 -17.16
C MET A 70 -26.13 0.20 -15.78
N PRO A 71 -27.48 0.22 -15.66
CA PRO A 71 -28.14 0.33 -14.37
C PRO A 71 -27.76 -0.82 -13.43
N MET A 72 -27.55 -0.50 -12.16
CA MET A 72 -27.36 -1.50 -11.11
C MET A 72 -28.68 -2.18 -10.77
N GLY A 73 -28.66 -3.48 -10.52
CA GLY A 73 -29.86 -4.21 -10.14
C GLY A 73 -29.60 -5.67 -9.87
N THR A 74 -30.44 -6.23 -9.01
CA THR A 74 -30.42 -7.66 -8.65
C THR A 74 -30.88 -8.55 -9.79
N ALA A 75 -30.53 -9.84 -9.72
CA ALA A 75 -31.00 -10.87 -10.63
C ALA A 75 -32.51 -10.73 -10.93
N HIS A 76 -32.91 -11.05 -12.15
CA HIS A 76 -34.29 -10.95 -12.68
C HIS A 76 -34.77 -9.54 -13.10
N LYS A 77 -33.98 -8.50 -12.96
CA LYS A 77 -34.27 -7.20 -13.58
C LYS A 77 -33.63 -7.11 -14.96
N SER A 78 -34.41 -6.67 -15.93
CA SER A 78 -33.95 -6.56 -17.32
C SER A 78 -32.86 -5.50 -17.48
N LYS A 79 -31.78 -5.86 -18.15
CA LYS A 79 -30.66 -4.98 -18.50
C LYS A 79 -30.00 -4.29 -17.30
N THR A 80 -29.76 -5.04 -16.27
CA THR A 80 -29.03 -4.56 -15.10
C THR A 80 -27.76 -5.37 -14.85
N VAL A 81 -26.87 -4.82 -14.05
CA VAL A 81 -25.61 -5.46 -13.65
C VAL A 81 -25.48 -5.50 -12.13
N GLU A 82 -24.78 -6.49 -11.62
CA GLU A 82 -24.36 -6.58 -10.22
C GLU A 82 -23.03 -7.29 -10.10
N ALA A 83 -22.37 -7.14 -8.95
CA ALA A 83 -21.18 -7.90 -8.61
C ALA A 83 -21.34 -8.56 -7.25
N PHE A 84 -20.59 -9.62 -7.05
CA PHE A 84 -20.57 -10.40 -5.81
C PHE A 84 -19.15 -10.57 -5.30
N ALA A 85 -19.00 -10.44 -3.99
CA ALA A 85 -17.92 -11.06 -3.25
C ALA A 85 -18.44 -12.43 -2.74
N ILE A 86 -17.80 -13.52 -3.15
CA ILE A 86 -18.18 -14.86 -2.76
C ILE A 86 -17.10 -15.42 -1.84
N ILE A 87 -17.45 -15.59 -0.58
CA ILE A 87 -16.56 -16.01 0.48
C ILE A 87 -16.69 -17.52 0.68
N LYS A 88 -15.60 -18.24 0.52
CA LYS A 88 -15.46 -19.65 0.88
C LYS A 88 -14.97 -19.74 2.30
N LYS A 89 -15.83 -20.16 3.20
CA LYS A 89 -15.51 -20.29 4.61
C LYS A 89 -14.58 -21.48 4.88
N ALA A 90 -13.83 -21.39 5.94
CA ALA A 90 -12.93 -22.48 6.38
C ALA A 90 -13.67 -23.81 6.65
N ASP A 91 -14.98 -23.78 6.98
CA ASP A 91 -15.84 -24.96 7.17
C ASP A 91 -16.39 -25.54 5.87
N GLY A 92 -16.03 -24.96 4.70
CA GLY A 92 -16.48 -25.40 3.37
C GLY A 92 -17.80 -24.77 2.90
N SER A 93 -18.48 -24.01 3.72
CA SER A 93 -19.68 -23.25 3.33
C SER A 93 -19.32 -22.02 2.46
N SER A 94 -20.31 -21.33 1.96
CA SER A 94 -20.10 -20.13 1.15
C SER A 94 -21.09 -19.04 1.48
N ASP A 95 -20.57 -17.83 1.68
CA ASP A 95 -21.37 -16.61 1.78
C ASP A 95 -21.32 -15.82 0.48
N TYR A 96 -22.43 -15.16 0.15
CA TYR A 96 -22.62 -14.37 -1.06
C TYR A 96 -22.99 -12.94 -0.69
N SER A 97 -22.10 -12.01 -0.94
CA SER A 97 -22.33 -10.58 -0.72
C SER A 97 -22.56 -9.87 -2.05
N SER A 98 -23.83 -9.56 -2.35
CA SER A 98 -24.24 -8.87 -3.58
C SER A 98 -24.18 -7.36 -3.43
N THR A 99 -23.74 -6.66 -4.46
CA THR A 99 -23.78 -5.21 -4.56
C THR A 99 -25.21 -4.68 -4.84
N GLY A 100 -26.08 -5.55 -5.34
CA GLY A 100 -27.49 -5.23 -5.64
C GLY A 100 -27.64 -3.99 -6.51
N ASN A 101 -28.57 -3.11 -6.12
CA ASN A 101 -28.85 -1.86 -6.82
C ASN A 101 -28.01 -0.66 -6.34
N LYS A 102 -27.07 -0.89 -5.43
CA LYS A 102 -26.22 0.17 -4.87
C LYS A 102 -24.87 0.29 -5.59
N GLY A 103 -24.40 -0.78 -6.25
CA GLY A 103 -23.08 -0.84 -6.84
C GLY A 103 -21.96 -1.08 -5.81
N TRP A 104 -22.32 -1.42 -4.57
CA TRP A 104 -21.35 -1.76 -3.52
C TRP A 104 -21.96 -2.70 -2.48
N THR A 105 -21.08 -3.43 -1.80
CA THR A 105 -21.44 -4.31 -0.69
C THR A 105 -20.30 -4.40 0.32
N THR A 106 -20.63 -4.73 1.56
CA THR A 106 -19.66 -5.04 2.61
C THR A 106 -19.77 -6.49 3.03
N PHE A 107 -18.64 -7.08 3.42
CA PHE A 107 -18.54 -8.46 3.89
C PHE A 107 -17.40 -8.62 4.88
N ASP A 108 -17.47 -9.71 5.65
CA ASP A 108 -16.46 -10.05 6.64
C ASP A 108 -15.63 -11.24 6.14
N ILE A 109 -14.33 -11.20 6.35
CA ILE A 109 -13.37 -12.29 6.13
C ILE A 109 -12.87 -12.73 7.50
N ALA A 110 -13.02 -13.99 7.83
CA ALA A 110 -12.47 -14.62 9.02
C ALA A 110 -11.14 -15.33 8.71
N GLU A 111 -10.44 -15.76 9.74
CA GLU A 111 -9.20 -16.53 9.57
C GLU A 111 -9.49 -17.84 8.81
N GLY A 112 -8.69 -18.11 7.79
CA GLY A 112 -8.84 -19.29 6.92
C GLY A 112 -9.89 -19.14 5.81
N ASP A 113 -10.68 -18.08 5.77
CA ASP A 113 -11.60 -17.80 4.67
C ASP A 113 -10.82 -17.40 3.40
N MET A 114 -11.39 -17.74 2.26
CA MET A 114 -10.89 -17.39 0.94
C MET A 114 -12.03 -16.81 0.11
N MET A 115 -11.75 -16.07 -0.96
CA MET A 115 -12.82 -15.47 -1.75
C MET A 115 -12.52 -15.43 -3.25
N TYR A 116 -13.60 -15.18 -4.01
CA TYR A 116 -13.51 -14.81 -5.42
C TYR A 116 -14.59 -13.79 -5.78
N PHE A 117 -14.47 -13.19 -6.96
CA PHE A 117 -15.42 -12.21 -7.46
C PHE A 117 -16.28 -12.79 -8.57
N ARG A 118 -17.53 -12.34 -8.66
CA ARG A 118 -18.46 -12.63 -9.75
C ARG A 118 -19.11 -11.33 -10.23
N PHE A 119 -19.17 -11.15 -11.55
CA PHE A 119 -19.79 -10.01 -12.21
C PHE A 119 -20.90 -10.52 -13.10
N ASP A 120 -22.11 -10.01 -12.92
CA ASP A 120 -23.33 -10.51 -13.55
C ASP A 120 -23.92 -9.49 -14.52
N ILE A 121 -24.40 -9.99 -15.67
CA ILE A 121 -25.33 -9.27 -16.55
C ILE A 121 -26.70 -9.94 -16.45
N ASN A 122 -27.71 -9.15 -16.15
CA ASN A 122 -29.09 -9.63 -15.96
C ASN A 122 -29.94 -9.33 -17.18
N ASN A 123 -30.61 -10.37 -17.71
CA ASN A 123 -31.66 -10.32 -18.70
C ASN A 123 -31.52 -9.34 -19.89
N GLY A 124 -31.03 -9.83 -20.99
CA GLY A 124 -31.02 -9.13 -22.27
C GLY A 124 -29.67 -9.11 -22.96
N THR A 125 -29.67 -8.78 -24.24
CA THR A 125 -28.44 -8.56 -25.00
C THR A 125 -27.90 -7.19 -24.61
N MET A 126 -26.67 -7.15 -24.08
CA MET A 126 -26.02 -5.91 -23.70
C MET A 126 -24.50 -6.03 -23.71
N THR A 127 -23.84 -4.89 -23.81
CA THR A 127 -22.43 -4.72 -23.48
C THR A 127 -22.36 -3.93 -22.18
N ALA A 128 -21.94 -4.59 -21.11
CA ALA A 128 -21.78 -3.99 -19.81
C ALA A 128 -20.29 -3.75 -19.53
N GLU A 129 -19.98 -2.55 -19.06
CA GLU A 129 -18.66 -2.20 -18.56
C GLU A 129 -18.73 -2.07 -17.05
N PHE A 130 -17.76 -2.68 -16.35
CA PHE A 130 -17.50 -2.52 -14.93
C PHE A 130 -16.16 -1.80 -14.79
N TYR A 131 -16.16 -0.64 -14.20
CA TYR A 131 -14.98 0.20 -14.04
C TYR A 131 -14.95 0.86 -12.65
N ASP A 132 -13.85 1.49 -12.32
CA ASP A 132 -13.61 1.99 -10.96
C ASP A 132 -13.86 0.91 -9.90
N ILE A 133 -13.44 -0.33 -10.22
CA ILE A 133 -13.64 -1.47 -9.32
C ILE A 133 -12.67 -1.33 -8.15
N GLN A 134 -13.20 -1.30 -6.94
CA GLN A 134 -12.42 -1.11 -5.73
C GLN A 134 -12.82 -2.15 -4.67
N LEU A 135 -11.80 -2.86 -4.18
CA LEU A 135 -11.87 -3.64 -2.95
C LEU A 135 -11.09 -2.91 -1.88
N GLU A 136 -11.72 -2.53 -0.81
CA GLU A 136 -11.08 -1.75 0.26
C GLU A 136 -11.38 -2.34 1.64
N TYR A 137 -10.45 -2.14 2.56
CA TYR A 137 -10.64 -2.50 3.95
C TYR A 137 -11.59 -1.49 4.62
N GLY A 138 -12.55 -1.97 5.39
CA GLY A 138 -13.54 -1.14 6.07
C GLY A 138 -14.97 -1.35 5.57
N SER A 139 -15.92 -0.58 6.09
CA SER A 139 -17.36 -0.71 5.86
C SER A 139 -17.99 0.42 5.06
N SER A 140 -17.17 1.26 4.45
CA SER A 140 -17.64 2.45 3.72
C SER A 140 -17.00 2.53 2.35
N VAL A 141 -17.77 2.92 1.35
CA VAL A 141 -17.26 3.26 0.02
C VAL A 141 -16.56 4.60 0.09
N THR A 142 -15.32 4.65 -0.41
CA THR A 142 -14.55 5.90 -0.52
C THR A 142 -14.34 6.31 -1.97
N ALA A 143 -13.69 7.44 -2.24
CA ALA A 143 -13.35 7.84 -3.59
C ALA A 143 -12.45 6.78 -4.24
N TYR A 144 -12.70 6.45 -5.51
CA TYR A 144 -11.91 5.47 -6.24
C TYR A 144 -10.44 5.85 -6.31
N GLU A 145 -9.58 4.86 -6.10
CA GLU A 145 -8.15 4.93 -6.37
C GLU A 145 -7.73 3.71 -7.20
N PRO A 146 -6.89 3.86 -8.21
CA PRO A 146 -6.35 2.72 -8.94
C PRO A 146 -5.58 1.77 -8.02
N TYR A 147 -5.51 0.50 -8.37
CA TYR A 147 -4.60 -0.44 -7.70
C TYR A 147 -3.14 0.00 -7.92
N THR A 148 -2.38 0.12 -6.84
CA THR A 148 -1.02 0.68 -6.86
C THR A 148 0.08 -0.36 -6.84
N GLY A 149 -0.24 -1.65 -7.10
CA GLY A 149 0.76 -2.73 -7.11
C GLY A 149 1.38 -3.01 -5.74
N GLY A 150 0.63 -2.77 -4.67
CA GLY A 150 1.11 -2.95 -3.30
C GLY A 150 1.88 -1.74 -2.76
N GLN A 151 2.01 -0.66 -3.53
CA GLN A 151 2.51 0.61 -3.01
C GLN A 151 1.54 1.18 -1.96
N PRO A 152 2.02 1.91 -0.96
CA PRO A 152 1.16 2.54 0.03
C PRO A 152 0.09 3.40 -0.64
N SER A 153 -1.14 3.32 -0.14
CA SER A 153 -2.17 4.28 -0.53
C SER A 153 -1.70 5.70 -0.17
N PRO A 154 -1.95 6.70 -1.01
CA PRO A 154 -1.72 8.09 -0.63
C PRO A 154 -2.63 8.52 0.53
N SER A 155 -3.71 7.78 0.81
CA SER A 155 -4.62 8.05 1.92
C SER A 155 -4.11 7.45 3.22
N PRO A 156 -3.90 8.26 4.28
CA PRO A 156 -3.53 7.76 5.61
C PRO A 156 -4.65 6.98 6.30
N ASP A 157 -5.87 6.98 5.73
CA ASP A 157 -7.05 6.32 6.29
C ASP A 157 -7.06 4.79 6.08
N TYR A 158 -5.98 4.22 5.53
CA TYR A 158 -5.87 2.79 5.23
C TYR A 158 -4.57 2.20 5.79
N PRO A 159 -4.56 0.89 6.11
CA PRO A 159 -3.32 0.21 6.43
C PRO A 159 -2.29 0.38 5.32
N GLN A 160 -1.08 0.77 5.68
CA GLN A 160 -0.04 1.12 4.73
C GLN A 160 0.93 -0.04 4.52
N SER A 161 1.40 -0.26 3.29
CA SER A 161 2.61 -1.06 3.09
C SER A 161 3.79 -0.38 3.75
N ILE A 162 4.49 -1.13 4.59
CA ILE A 162 5.71 -0.65 5.23
C ILE A 162 6.87 -1.37 4.58
N GLU A 163 7.58 -0.67 3.72
CA GLU A 163 8.85 -1.12 3.17
C GLU A 163 9.97 -0.58 4.04
N LEU A 164 10.76 -1.50 4.56
CA LEU A 164 11.95 -1.20 5.34
C LEU A 164 13.18 -1.51 4.49
N ALA A 165 13.97 -0.51 4.21
CA ALA A 165 15.26 -0.70 3.57
C ALA A 165 16.27 -1.15 4.63
N ASP A 166 16.43 -2.44 4.81
CA ASP A 166 17.42 -3.09 5.68
C ASP A 166 18.66 -3.56 4.92
N GLN A 167 18.64 -3.44 3.61
CA GLN A 167 19.71 -3.81 2.69
C GLN A 167 20.54 -2.58 2.32
N PRO A 168 21.77 -2.77 1.79
CA PRO A 168 22.54 -1.67 1.26
C PRO A 168 21.73 -0.87 0.21
N ILE A 169 21.71 0.43 0.38
CA ILE A 169 21.04 1.35 -0.54
C ILE A 169 22.02 1.74 -1.64
N THR A 170 21.66 1.46 -2.89
CA THR A 170 22.41 1.93 -4.05
C THR A 170 21.87 3.29 -4.48
N VAL A 171 22.67 4.31 -4.35
CA VAL A 171 22.39 5.66 -4.85
C VAL A 171 23.03 5.79 -6.22
N THR A 172 22.24 6.05 -7.23
CA THR A 172 22.73 6.29 -8.60
C THR A 172 22.57 7.76 -8.96
N ILE A 173 23.65 8.37 -9.40
CA ILE A 173 23.72 9.77 -9.79
C ILE A 173 24.08 9.81 -11.27
N LYS A 174 23.25 10.42 -12.08
CA LYS A 174 23.45 10.57 -13.52
C LYS A 174 23.53 12.06 -13.88
N GLY A 175 24.53 12.41 -14.65
CA GLY A 175 24.69 13.76 -15.20
C GLY A 175 25.23 13.70 -16.61
N GLY A 176 24.40 14.10 -17.60
CA GLY A 176 24.77 13.96 -19.02
C GLY A 176 24.94 12.51 -19.42
N THR A 177 26.15 12.14 -19.88
CA THR A 177 26.52 10.74 -20.25
C THR A 177 27.17 9.96 -19.10
N GLU A 178 27.45 10.63 -17.99
CA GLU A 178 28.11 10.05 -16.84
C GLU A 178 27.10 9.45 -15.85
N SER A 179 27.46 8.32 -15.26
CA SER A 179 26.69 7.69 -14.21
C SER A 179 27.64 7.16 -13.13
N GLN A 180 27.32 7.43 -11.87
CA GLN A 180 28.07 6.98 -10.72
C GLN A 180 27.13 6.34 -9.71
N SER A 181 27.53 5.21 -9.12
CA SER A 181 26.76 4.55 -8.06
C SER A 181 27.57 4.49 -6.78
N ILE A 182 26.90 4.77 -5.67
CA ILE A 182 27.44 4.69 -4.31
C ILE A 182 26.56 3.72 -3.53
N ILE A 183 27.21 2.81 -2.80
CA ILE A 183 26.51 1.87 -1.94
C ILE A 183 26.63 2.38 -0.50
N LEU A 184 25.48 2.58 0.15
CA LEU A 184 25.36 3.04 1.52
C LEU A 184 24.66 1.98 2.35
N THR A 185 25.16 1.72 3.56
CA THR A 185 24.61 0.70 4.45
C THR A 185 23.98 1.36 5.68
N PRO A 186 22.63 1.43 5.75
CA PRO A 186 21.97 1.97 6.93
C PRO A 186 22.21 1.04 8.13
N PRO A 187 22.50 1.58 9.33
CA PRO A 187 22.81 0.79 10.52
C PRO A 187 21.58 0.08 11.12
N ARG A 188 20.38 0.45 10.69
CA ARG A 188 19.12 -0.18 11.03
C ARG A 188 18.09 0.07 9.91
N PRO A 189 16.93 -0.60 9.90
CA PRO A 189 15.92 -0.39 8.88
C PRO A 189 15.59 1.09 8.67
N PHE A 190 15.58 1.51 7.42
CA PHE A 190 15.38 2.88 6.97
C PHE A 190 14.04 3.00 6.26
N THR A 191 13.28 4.03 6.56
CA THR A 191 11.94 4.25 6.02
C THR A 191 11.93 5.41 5.03
N LYS A 192 10.90 5.52 4.21
CA LYS A 192 10.71 6.66 3.30
C LYS A 192 10.55 8.01 4.01
N TRP A 193 10.29 8.02 5.31
CA TRP A 193 10.19 9.23 6.14
C TRP A 193 11.52 9.64 6.79
N ASP A 194 12.52 8.76 6.75
CA ASP A 194 13.87 9.06 7.19
C ASP A 194 14.64 9.69 6.04
N LYS A 195 15.79 10.27 6.29
CA LYS A 195 16.57 10.93 5.25
C LYS A 195 18.08 10.80 5.46
N LEU A 196 18.80 10.95 4.36
CA LEU A 196 20.22 11.14 4.33
C LEU A 196 20.52 12.62 4.10
N GLU A 197 21.21 13.26 5.04
CA GLU A 197 21.58 14.67 4.89
C GLU A 197 22.94 14.98 5.50
N LYS A 198 23.54 16.13 5.10
CA LYS A 198 24.80 16.62 5.64
C LYS A 198 24.55 17.59 6.80
N VAL A 199 24.79 17.13 8.02
CA VAL A 199 24.56 17.88 9.25
C VAL A 199 25.92 18.36 9.79
N ASN A 200 26.11 19.68 9.92
CA ASN A 200 27.38 20.29 10.37
C ASN A 200 28.62 19.75 9.63
N GLY A 201 28.48 19.51 8.34
CA GLY A 201 29.58 19.03 7.48
C GLY A 201 29.81 17.53 7.47
N VAL A 202 29.03 16.75 8.22
CA VAL A 202 29.09 15.29 8.32
C VAL A 202 27.84 14.68 7.70
N TRP A 203 28.00 13.71 6.81
CA TRP A 203 26.88 12.93 6.27
C TRP A 203 26.30 12.02 7.33
N CYS A 204 24.98 12.13 7.58
CA CYS A 204 24.26 11.38 8.59
C CYS A 204 23.01 10.71 8.03
N TRP A 205 22.75 9.49 8.48
CA TRP A 205 21.42 8.92 8.52
C TRP A 205 20.61 9.69 9.56
N VAL A 206 19.48 10.27 9.16
CA VAL A 206 18.61 11.03 10.05
C VAL A 206 17.30 10.26 10.20
N TYR A 207 17.18 9.59 11.34
CA TYR A 207 15.99 8.83 11.69
C TYR A 207 14.99 9.72 12.41
N GLN A 208 13.96 10.11 11.71
CA GLN A 208 12.87 10.93 12.27
C GLN A 208 11.74 10.07 12.81
N HIS A 209 11.73 8.78 12.48
CA HIS A 209 10.69 7.84 12.85
C HIS A 209 11.28 6.61 13.55
N LYS A 210 10.44 5.96 14.36
CA LYS A 210 10.71 4.65 14.95
C LYS A 210 9.83 3.62 14.29
N VAL A 211 10.43 2.47 14.01
CA VAL A 211 9.74 1.26 13.56
C VAL A 211 9.48 0.42 14.80
N LEU A 212 8.23 0.25 15.17
CA LEU A 212 7.82 -0.52 16.36
C LEU A 212 7.27 -1.86 15.90
N SER A 213 7.86 -2.93 16.39
CA SER A 213 7.37 -4.29 16.18
C SER A 213 6.29 -4.68 17.19
N GLY A 214 5.47 -5.68 16.84
CA GLY A 214 4.49 -6.24 17.76
C GLY A 214 5.11 -6.72 19.05
N THR A 215 6.28 -7.35 18.99
CA THR A 215 7.00 -7.84 20.19
C THR A 215 7.44 -6.71 21.14
N GLU A 216 7.89 -5.57 20.59
CA GLU A 216 8.23 -4.40 21.42
C GLU A 216 6.99 -3.80 22.09
N MET A 217 5.90 -3.69 21.33
CA MET A 217 4.63 -3.18 21.83
C MET A 217 4.02 -4.12 22.90
N ALA A 218 4.09 -5.43 22.70
CA ALA A 218 3.62 -6.42 23.67
C ALA A 218 4.31 -6.28 25.04
N LYS A 219 5.64 -6.10 25.06
CA LYS A 219 6.42 -5.87 26.29
C LYS A 219 6.00 -4.60 27.04
N ASN A 220 5.54 -3.57 26.32
CA ASN A 220 5.13 -2.29 26.87
C ASN A 220 3.61 -2.17 27.08
N SER A 221 2.84 -3.25 26.85
CA SER A 221 1.40 -3.27 27.09
C SER A 221 1.08 -3.17 28.57
N SER A 222 0.26 -2.19 28.95
CA SER A 222 0.05 -1.78 30.34
C SER A 222 -1.40 -1.92 30.84
N GLY A 223 -2.38 -2.08 29.96
CA GLY A 223 -3.78 -2.17 30.34
C GLY A 223 -4.74 -2.15 29.16
N LEU A 224 -6.03 -2.12 29.49
CA LEU A 224 -7.10 -1.81 28.56
C LEU A 224 -7.72 -0.48 28.92
N HIS A 225 -7.95 0.35 27.93
CA HIS A 225 -8.74 1.58 28.07
C HIS A 225 -10.23 1.23 28.30
N THR A 226 -11.00 2.13 28.87
CA THR A 226 -12.45 1.94 29.09
C THR A 226 -13.24 1.68 27.80
N SER A 227 -12.73 2.11 26.65
CA SER A 227 -13.26 1.77 25.32
C SER A 227 -12.92 0.34 24.86
N GLY A 228 -12.16 -0.42 25.63
CA GLY A 228 -11.66 -1.73 25.29
C GLY A 228 -10.45 -1.72 24.34
N ALA A 229 -9.79 -0.59 24.12
CA ALA A 229 -8.55 -0.54 23.35
C ALA A 229 -7.36 -0.98 24.23
N LEU A 230 -6.47 -1.81 23.69
CA LEU A 230 -5.20 -2.18 24.31
C LEU A 230 -4.32 -0.93 24.44
N MET A 231 -3.73 -0.72 25.60
CA MET A 231 -2.84 0.40 25.89
C MET A 231 -1.38 -0.06 25.93
N VAL A 232 -0.55 0.53 25.09
CA VAL A 232 0.91 0.32 25.07
C VAL A 232 1.59 1.63 25.50
N ASN A 233 2.37 1.58 26.56
CA ASN A 233 3.08 2.76 27.07
C ASN A 233 4.22 3.16 26.14
N VAL A 234 4.32 4.44 25.78
CA VAL A 234 5.34 4.94 24.85
C VAL A 234 6.65 5.37 25.52
N SER A 235 6.70 5.50 26.85
CA SER A 235 7.85 6.07 27.56
C SER A 235 9.16 5.32 27.35
N GLY A 236 9.11 4.04 26.98
CA GLY A 236 10.30 3.23 26.66
C GLY A 236 10.56 3.06 25.17
N LEU A 237 9.67 3.57 24.29
CA LEU A 237 9.71 3.33 22.86
C LEU A 237 10.41 4.45 22.07
N GLY A 238 10.71 5.59 22.70
CA GLY A 238 11.39 6.72 22.07
C GLY A 238 10.56 7.41 20.97
N ILE A 239 9.24 7.39 21.09
CA ILE A 239 8.32 8.06 20.16
C ILE A 239 7.63 9.26 20.83
N ALA A 240 7.14 10.18 20.02
CA ALA A 240 6.38 11.33 20.49
C ALA A 240 5.02 10.91 21.06
N GLU A 241 4.57 11.62 22.13
CA GLU A 241 3.40 11.23 22.93
C GLU A 241 2.06 11.42 22.21
N ASN A 242 2.00 12.35 21.23
CA ASN A 242 0.78 12.67 20.50
C ASN A 242 1.11 12.76 19.01
N GLN A 243 0.44 11.96 18.19
CA GLN A 243 0.73 11.87 16.77
C GLN A 243 -0.55 11.59 15.97
N ASP A 244 -0.68 12.29 14.83
CA ASP A 244 -1.79 12.14 13.90
C ASP A 244 -1.38 11.42 12.59
N ASN A 245 -0.08 11.25 12.34
CA ASN A 245 0.47 10.78 11.07
C ASN A 245 1.23 9.44 11.19
N SER A 246 0.94 8.66 12.22
CA SER A 246 1.52 7.33 12.37
C SER A 246 0.88 6.35 11.38
N VAL A 247 1.66 5.42 10.87
CA VAL A 247 1.19 4.42 9.91
C VAL A 247 1.39 3.02 10.45
N CYS A 248 0.51 2.11 10.06
CA CYS A 248 0.55 0.72 10.46
C CYS A 248 0.22 -0.19 9.27
N ASN A 249 0.83 -1.36 9.23
CA ASN A 249 0.54 -2.36 8.20
C ASN A 249 -0.74 -3.17 8.44
N LYS A 250 -1.36 -3.06 9.61
CA LYS A 250 -2.56 -3.82 10.01
C LYS A 250 -3.73 -2.95 10.45
N LEU A 251 -3.47 -1.76 10.96
CA LEU A 251 -4.45 -0.90 11.59
C LEU A 251 -4.44 0.50 10.96
N ILE A 252 -5.54 1.20 11.08
CA ILE A 252 -5.73 2.57 10.58
C ILE A 252 -5.51 3.57 11.72
N CYS A 253 -4.89 4.71 11.42
CA CYS A 253 -4.68 5.80 12.40
C CYS A 253 -5.61 6.98 12.09
N PRO A 254 -6.88 6.96 12.51
CA PRO A 254 -7.82 8.04 12.24
C PRO A 254 -7.61 9.22 13.20
N THR A 255 -7.95 10.42 12.76
CA THR A 255 -7.94 11.63 13.60
C THR A 255 -9.23 11.70 14.41
N LYS A 256 -9.32 10.95 15.50
CA LYS A 256 -10.49 10.95 16.40
C LYS A 256 -10.10 10.62 17.85
N SER A 257 -11.03 10.76 18.78
CA SER A 257 -10.78 10.45 20.19
C SER A 257 -10.61 8.94 20.41
N VAL A 258 -9.85 8.57 21.44
CA VAL A 258 -9.65 7.16 21.83
C VAL A 258 -10.95 6.44 22.16
N ALA A 259 -11.92 7.16 22.74
CA ALA A 259 -13.23 6.60 23.09
C ALA A 259 -14.08 6.21 21.87
N SER A 260 -13.79 6.78 20.68
CA SER A 260 -14.51 6.55 19.44
C SER A 260 -13.75 5.66 18.45
N LEU A 261 -12.67 5.00 18.86
CA LEU A 261 -11.96 4.04 18.02
C LEU A 261 -12.85 2.83 17.69
N ALA A 262 -12.92 2.52 16.40
CA ALA A 262 -13.52 1.29 15.91
C ALA A 262 -12.49 0.15 15.89
N TYR A 263 -12.95 -1.09 15.75
CA TYR A 263 -12.05 -2.22 15.52
C TYR A 263 -11.23 -2.05 14.24
N GLY A 264 -9.96 -2.37 14.30
CA GLY A 264 -9.02 -2.14 13.21
C GLY A 264 -8.37 -0.75 13.22
N GLU A 265 -8.54 0.02 14.29
CA GLU A 265 -7.97 1.36 14.42
C GLU A 265 -7.01 1.49 15.60
N PHE A 266 -6.08 2.44 15.47
CA PHE A 266 -5.16 2.79 16.56
C PHE A 266 -4.94 4.30 16.64
N ARG A 267 -4.47 4.77 17.79
CA ARG A 267 -4.08 6.18 18.02
C ARG A 267 -2.87 6.25 18.95
N ILE A 268 -2.04 7.26 18.76
CA ILE A 268 -0.97 7.61 19.68
C ILE A 268 -1.32 8.94 20.35
N LEU A 269 -1.71 8.86 21.62
CA LEU A 269 -2.17 10.00 22.41
C LEU A 269 -1.80 9.82 23.87
N TYR A 270 -1.53 10.92 24.57
CA TYR A 270 -1.33 10.97 26.03
C TYR A 270 -0.30 9.95 26.54
N GLY A 271 0.76 9.72 25.78
CA GLY A 271 1.82 8.77 26.17
C GLY A 271 1.48 7.30 25.99
N TYR A 272 0.44 6.98 25.23
CA TYR A 272 0.05 5.60 24.91
C TYR A 272 -0.25 5.41 23.42
N ILE A 273 0.03 4.20 22.93
CA ILE A 273 -0.58 3.69 21.71
C ILE A 273 -1.84 2.93 22.11
N TYR A 274 -2.99 3.35 21.62
CA TYR A 274 -4.27 2.70 21.81
C TYR A 274 -4.60 1.89 20.57
N LEU A 275 -4.76 0.57 20.74
CA LEU A 275 -5.04 -0.35 19.63
C LEU A 275 -6.42 -0.99 19.85
N LYS A 276 -7.37 -0.72 18.98
CA LYS A 276 -8.71 -1.31 19.04
C LYS A 276 -8.75 -2.56 18.17
N ILE A 277 -8.52 -3.69 18.80
CA ILE A 277 -8.37 -5.00 18.15
C ILE A 277 -9.61 -5.84 18.43
N ASP A 278 -10.19 -6.44 17.39
CA ASP A 278 -11.33 -7.33 17.57
C ASP A 278 -10.92 -8.61 18.30
N GLY A 279 -11.80 -9.12 19.17
CA GLY A 279 -11.56 -10.30 19.99
C GLY A 279 -10.61 -10.10 21.17
N VAL A 280 -10.00 -8.93 21.37
CA VAL A 280 -9.12 -8.61 22.50
C VAL A 280 -9.94 -8.02 23.65
N THR A 281 -10.04 -8.77 24.75
CA THR A 281 -10.78 -8.40 25.97
C THR A 281 -9.90 -8.36 27.21
N THR A 282 -8.66 -8.87 27.10
CA THR A 282 -7.66 -8.87 28.17
C THR A 282 -6.31 -8.38 27.67
N ILE A 283 -5.44 -7.96 28.59
CA ILE A 283 -4.07 -7.55 28.25
C ILE A 283 -3.28 -8.70 27.61
N GLU A 284 -3.48 -9.90 28.13
CA GLU A 284 -2.75 -11.09 27.66
C GLU A 284 -3.12 -11.47 26.22
N GLU A 285 -4.42 -11.45 25.89
CA GLU A 285 -4.89 -11.63 24.51
C GLU A 285 -4.30 -10.54 23.59
N GLY A 286 -4.22 -9.28 24.07
CA GLY A 286 -3.62 -8.19 23.32
C GLY A 286 -2.13 -8.41 23.06
N ARG A 287 -1.37 -8.86 24.05
CA ARG A 287 0.05 -9.21 23.90
C ARG A 287 0.26 -10.34 22.89
N GLN A 288 -0.50 -11.40 23.04
CA GLN A 288 -0.45 -12.54 22.15
C GLN A 288 -0.80 -12.14 20.70
N TRP A 289 -1.81 -11.30 20.53
CA TRP A 289 -2.17 -10.79 19.22
C TRP A 289 -1.02 -9.98 18.60
N LEU A 290 -0.39 -9.07 19.37
CA LEU A 290 0.75 -8.28 18.91
C LEU A 290 1.95 -9.14 18.48
N GLU A 291 2.24 -10.21 19.22
CA GLU A 291 3.35 -11.12 18.92
C GLU A 291 3.09 -12.03 17.72
N SER A 292 1.81 -12.33 17.43
CA SER A 292 1.44 -13.31 16.41
C SER A 292 1.10 -12.73 15.04
N ASN A 293 0.94 -11.39 14.91
CA ASN A 293 0.36 -10.78 13.71
C ASN A 293 1.33 -9.97 12.85
N ASP A 294 2.64 -10.05 13.05
CA ASP A 294 3.65 -9.28 12.30
C ASP A 294 3.27 -7.80 12.13
N ILE A 295 2.70 -7.21 13.20
CA ILE A 295 2.30 -5.83 13.19
C ILE A 295 3.53 -4.92 13.27
N ILE A 296 3.53 -3.90 12.42
CA ILE A 296 4.54 -2.85 12.39
C ILE A 296 3.84 -1.50 12.45
N ILE A 297 4.27 -0.64 13.37
CA ILE A 297 3.86 0.77 13.44
C ILE A 297 5.09 1.64 13.18
N ILE A 298 4.96 2.60 12.27
CA ILE A 298 5.92 3.68 12.12
C ILE A 298 5.34 4.91 12.79
N ALA A 299 6.06 5.41 13.78
CA ALA A 299 5.68 6.53 14.59
C ALA A 299 6.80 7.57 14.61
N GLN A 300 6.44 8.86 14.71
CA GLN A 300 7.42 9.93 14.84
C GLN A 300 8.27 9.72 16.10
N ALA A 301 9.58 9.80 15.97
CA ALA A 301 10.50 9.75 17.09
C ALA A 301 10.30 10.97 18.02
N SER A 302 10.52 10.82 19.31
CA SER A 302 10.49 11.92 20.27
C SER A 302 11.56 12.98 19.99
N ALA A 303 12.67 12.56 19.37
CA ALA A 303 13.69 13.43 18.80
C ALA A 303 14.35 12.72 17.60
N PRO A 304 14.79 13.46 16.58
CA PRO A 304 15.57 12.88 15.48
C PRO A 304 16.87 12.27 15.99
N GLU A 305 17.23 11.11 15.45
CA GLU A 305 18.50 10.44 15.72
C GLU A 305 19.44 10.62 14.54
N TYR A 306 20.65 11.12 14.79
CA TYR A 306 21.66 11.40 13.78
C TYR A 306 22.77 10.38 13.91
N ILE A 307 22.92 9.49 12.91
CA ILE A 307 23.98 8.48 12.89
C ILE A 307 24.94 8.80 11.75
N PRO A 308 26.20 9.19 12.03
CA PRO A 308 27.17 9.44 10.97
C PRO A 308 27.40 8.20 10.10
N LEU A 309 27.54 8.41 8.80
CA LEU A 309 27.93 7.36 7.86
C LEU A 309 29.37 6.90 8.16
N ALA A 310 29.69 5.70 7.70
CA ALA A 310 31.07 5.18 7.78
C ALA A 310 32.05 6.10 7.03
N ALA A 311 33.31 6.14 7.46
CA ALA A 311 34.31 7.04 6.89
C ALA A 311 34.49 6.86 5.37
N SER A 312 34.38 5.63 4.87
CA SER A 312 34.44 5.32 3.45
C SER A 312 33.24 5.87 2.67
N GLU A 313 32.03 5.80 3.22
CA GLU A 313 30.82 6.37 2.64
C GLU A 313 30.86 7.90 2.65
N GLN A 314 31.34 8.50 3.76
CA GLN A 314 31.61 9.94 3.87
C GLN A 314 32.56 10.40 2.75
N ALA A 315 33.64 9.68 2.51
CA ALA A 315 34.62 10.03 1.49
C ALA A 315 34.01 9.96 0.09
N GLN A 316 33.22 8.94 -0.21
CA GLN A 316 32.55 8.81 -1.51
C GLN A 316 31.55 9.94 -1.77
N LEU A 317 30.72 10.26 -0.79
CA LEU A 317 29.75 11.35 -0.91
C LEU A 317 30.44 12.74 -1.01
N ASN A 318 31.51 12.97 -0.26
CA ASN A 318 32.27 14.21 -0.33
C ASN A 318 33.07 14.36 -1.63
N ALA A 319 33.38 13.27 -2.30
CA ALA A 319 34.09 13.26 -3.59
C ALA A 319 33.14 13.39 -4.80
N LEU A 320 31.84 13.53 -4.58
CA LEU A 320 30.87 13.67 -5.67
C LEU A 320 31.14 14.95 -6.49
N ILE A 321 31.48 14.73 -7.76
CA ILE A 321 31.66 15.78 -8.76
C ILE A 321 30.72 15.46 -9.93
N MET A 322 29.81 16.38 -10.24
CA MET A 322 28.88 16.22 -11.34
C MET A 322 29.03 17.38 -12.34
N TYR A 323 28.78 17.07 -13.59
CA TYR A 323 28.80 18.10 -14.64
C TYR A 323 27.61 19.05 -14.50
N ALA A 324 27.81 20.30 -14.93
CA ALA A 324 26.71 21.25 -15.03
C ALA A 324 25.65 20.74 -16.03
N GLY A 325 24.41 20.81 -15.64
CA GLY A 325 23.26 20.33 -16.44
C GLY A 325 22.23 19.65 -15.56
N THR A 326 21.36 18.87 -16.18
CA THR A 326 20.37 18.06 -15.42
C THR A 326 21.08 16.91 -14.72
N THR A 327 20.98 16.85 -13.40
CA THR A 327 21.44 15.74 -12.58
C THR A 327 20.25 14.97 -12.06
N GLU A 328 20.20 13.68 -12.32
CA GLU A 328 19.18 12.78 -11.81
C GLU A 328 19.80 11.97 -10.67
N ILE A 329 19.13 11.94 -9.51
CA ILE A 329 19.53 11.18 -8.34
C ILE A 329 18.41 10.20 -8.02
N THR A 330 18.74 8.92 -8.02
CA THR A 330 17.81 7.85 -7.71
C THR A 330 18.40 6.94 -6.63
N ASN A 331 17.53 6.29 -5.87
CA ASN A 331 17.96 5.24 -4.94
C ASN A 331 16.94 4.09 -4.93
N ASN A 332 17.40 2.90 -4.60
CA ASN A 332 16.56 1.70 -4.50
C ASN A 332 15.94 1.51 -3.12
N GLY A 333 16.24 2.35 -2.15
CA GLY A 333 15.70 2.29 -0.79
C GLY A 333 14.40 3.09 -0.61
N GLY A 334 13.94 3.82 -1.65
CA GLY A 334 12.71 4.62 -1.58
C GLY A 334 12.75 5.78 -0.60
N CYS A 335 13.93 6.10 -0.03
CA CYS A 335 14.10 7.14 0.98
C CYS A 335 14.39 8.52 0.36
N THR A 336 14.17 9.57 1.15
CA THR A 336 14.57 10.93 0.78
C THR A 336 16.06 11.14 0.99
N MET A 337 16.73 11.74 -0.02
CA MET A 337 18.16 12.07 0.05
C MET A 337 18.36 13.53 -0.32
N ASP A 338 19.11 14.25 0.53
CA ASP A 338 19.57 15.60 0.28
C ASP A 338 21.08 15.56 0.03
N LEU A 339 21.47 15.44 -1.24
CA LEU A 339 22.87 15.28 -1.65
C LEU A 339 23.46 16.61 -2.12
N THR A 340 24.65 16.92 -1.61
CA THR A 340 25.48 18.04 -2.08
C THR A 340 26.61 17.50 -2.95
N TYR A 341 26.83 18.11 -4.11
CA TYR A 341 27.92 17.74 -5.01
C TYR A 341 28.62 19.00 -5.56
N THR A 342 29.84 18.80 -6.06
CA THR A 342 30.57 19.88 -6.74
C THR A 342 30.27 19.87 -8.24
N ALA A 343 29.76 20.98 -8.77
CA ALA A 343 29.51 21.13 -10.20
C ALA A 343 30.83 21.43 -10.94
N ASP A 344 31.31 20.51 -11.77
CA ASP A 344 32.48 20.72 -12.63
C ASP A 344 32.06 21.25 -14.01
N THR A 345 31.69 22.52 -14.02
CA THR A 345 31.28 23.22 -15.23
C THR A 345 32.41 23.32 -16.25
N LYS A 346 33.66 23.41 -15.78
CA LYS A 346 34.83 23.54 -16.68
C LYS A 346 34.99 22.25 -17.50
N THR A 347 35.07 21.11 -16.86
CA THR A 347 35.22 19.82 -17.57
C THR A 347 34.05 19.54 -18.51
N TYR A 348 32.82 19.91 -18.15
CA TYR A 348 31.66 19.80 -19.03
C TYR A 348 31.83 20.63 -20.31
N ILE A 349 32.24 21.90 -20.17
CA ILE A 349 32.46 22.78 -21.30
C ILE A 349 33.61 22.30 -22.17
N ASP A 350 34.72 21.90 -21.56
CA ASP A 350 35.91 21.40 -22.28
C ASP A 350 35.55 20.13 -23.11
N ASN A 351 34.79 19.21 -22.54
CA ASN A 351 34.31 18.01 -23.25
C ASN A 351 33.35 18.34 -24.41
N LYS A 352 32.46 19.31 -24.22
CA LYS A 352 31.55 19.76 -25.29
C LYS A 352 32.30 20.45 -26.44
N LEU A 353 33.29 21.25 -26.13
CA LEU A 353 34.14 21.92 -27.13
C LEU A 353 34.97 20.86 -27.89
N ALA A 354 35.54 19.85 -27.22
CA ALA A 354 36.28 18.79 -27.87
C ALA A 354 35.38 17.97 -28.82
N ALA A 355 34.13 17.64 -28.40
CA ALA A 355 33.18 16.92 -29.24
C ALA A 355 32.78 17.74 -30.49
N ILE A 356 32.58 19.05 -30.37
CA ILE A 356 32.27 19.93 -31.49
C ILE A 356 33.49 20.02 -32.43
N SER A 357 34.68 20.15 -31.90
CA SER A 357 35.90 20.19 -32.70
C SER A 357 36.14 18.90 -33.47
N ALA A 358 35.89 17.75 -32.85
CA ALA A 358 35.99 16.43 -33.50
C ALA A 358 34.96 16.28 -34.64
N ALA A 359 33.73 16.75 -34.45
CA ALA A 359 32.68 16.73 -35.46
C ALA A 359 33.01 17.66 -36.65
N MET A 360 33.65 18.77 -36.42
CA MET A 360 34.07 19.69 -37.46
C MET A 360 35.24 19.17 -38.29
N ILE A 361 36.15 18.37 -37.69
CA ILE A 361 37.34 17.81 -38.36
C ILE A 361 36.95 16.51 -39.11
N GLY A 362 35.97 15.75 -38.61
CA GLY A 362 35.53 14.48 -39.24
C GLY A 362 34.50 14.66 -40.36
N GLY A 363 34.13 15.88 -40.74
CA GLY A 363 33.18 16.22 -41.78
C GLY A 363 33.78 16.64 -43.11
N THR A 364 35.05 16.30 -43.40
CA THR A 364 35.69 16.56 -44.70
C THR A 364 35.87 15.26 -45.49
#